data_e8975c15ac83a529cb0014be9607e712
#
_entry.id   e8975c15ac83a529cb0014be9607e712
#
_cell.length_a   1.000
_cell.length_b   1.000
_cell.length_c   1.000
_cell.angle_alpha   90.00
_cell.angle_beta   90.00
_cell.angle_gamma   90.00
#
_symmetry.space_group_name_H-M   'P 1'
#
loop_
_entity.id
_entity.type
_entity.pdbx_description
1 polymer ?
#
loop_
_entity_poly.entity_id
_entity_poly.type
_entity_poly.pdbx_seq_one_letter_code
_entity_poly.pdbx_strand_id
1 'polypeptide(L)'
;MNKIITEFPQEVIEELKYYVYRLIDPRNGETFYVGKGVGNRVFSHMNSAREDADLDELSDKLQTIRAIHLAGLDVIHVIHRHGMDEATSLAVEAALIDAYPNATNIMGGTYSNDVGPMHAIEIIDKYKSEEIEFKHRVIMINVNKSKIDRKLYDAIRHSWKLNVNKAQIAEYALAVTNGIVVGVFKPTEWLATTLINFPNLSEDIPNRFGFIGEEASEEIKNLYMRRRVPNSYRKKGASNPIRYNY
;
A
#
# COMPACT_ATOMS: atom_id res chain seq x y z
N MET A 1 -27.55 11.23 -26.44
CA MET A 1 -26.09 11.38 -26.41
C MET A 1 -25.70 11.96 -25.05
N ASN A 2 -25.02 11.23 -24.20
CA ASN A 2 -24.48 11.79 -22.96
C ASN A 2 -23.36 12.78 -23.34
N LYS A 3 -23.50 14.02 -22.90
CA LYS A 3 -22.48 15.06 -23.12
C LYS A 3 -21.23 14.69 -22.34
N ILE A 4 -20.12 14.48 -23.03
CA ILE A 4 -18.82 14.25 -22.39
C ILE A 4 -18.43 15.53 -21.67
N ILE A 5 -18.27 15.47 -20.35
CA ILE A 5 -17.85 16.61 -19.52
C ILE A 5 -16.33 16.47 -19.34
N THR A 6 -15.59 17.52 -19.72
CA THR A 6 -14.12 17.59 -19.62
C THR A 6 -13.64 18.63 -18.61
N GLU A 7 -14.55 19.47 -18.12
CA GLU A 7 -14.27 20.49 -17.11
C GLU A 7 -15.53 20.88 -16.35
N PHE A 8 -15.38 21.42 -15.16
CA PHE A 8 -16.44 22.07 -14.39
C PHE A 8 -16.44 23.58 -14.68
N PRO A 9 -17.62 24.23 -14.78
CA PRO A 9 -17.73 25.67 -14.76
C PRO A 9 -17.18 26.28 -13.46
N GLN A 10 -16.74 27.53 -13.50
CA GLN A 10 -16.09 28.21 -12.37
C GLN A 10 -16.97 28.24 -11.09
N GLU A 11 -18.25 28.50 -11.25
CA GLU A 11 -19.23 28.49 -10.15
C GLU A 11 -19.36 27.12 -9.46
N VAL A 12 -19.18 26.03 -10.22
CA VAL A 12 -19.18 24.67 -9.69
C VAL A 12 -17.88 24.38 -8.94
N ILE A 13 -16.73 24.84 -9.47
CA ILE A 13 -15.42 24.69 -8.83
C ILE A 13 -15.41 25.34 -7.44
N GLU A 14 -15.98 26.51 -7.30
CA GLU A 14 -16.05 27.26 -6.03
C GLU A 14 -16.84 26.52 -4.96
N GLU A 15 -17.92 25.85 -5.32
CA GLU A 15 -18.74 25.05 -4.42
C GLU A 15 -18.13 23.68 -4.11
N LEU A 16 -17.40 23.09 -5.07
CA LEU A 16 -16.76 21.77 -4.86
C LEU A 16 -15.67 21.80 -3.78
N LYS A 17 -14.90 22.89 -3.66
CA LYS A 17 -13.73 22.98 -2.75
C LYS A 17 -12.81 21.77 -2.94
N TYR A 18 -12.36 21.13 -1.83
CA TYR A 18 -11.73 19.82 -1.90
C TYR A 18 -12.81 18.74 -2.06
N TYR A 19 -12.51 17.77 -2.92
CA TYR A 19 -13.40 16.63 -3.15
C TYR A 19 -12.59 15.33 -3.28
N VAL A 20 -13.28 14.22 -3.05
CA VAL A 20 -12.77 12.88 -3.34
C VAL A 20 -13.62 12.28 -4.45
N TYR A 21 -12.95 11.64 -5.41
CA TYR A 21 -13.60 11.08 -6.59
C TYR A 21 -13.15 9.63 -6.84
N ARG A 22 -13.97 8.93 -7.61
CA ARG A 22 -13.68 7.58 -8.12
C ARG A 22 -13.75 7.57 -9.63
N LEU A 23 -12.83 6.82 -10.23
CA LEU A 23 -12.90 6.46 -11.64
C LEU A 23 -13.42 5.03 -11.73
N ILE A 24 -14.48 4.86 -12.52
CA ILE A 24 -15.17 3.57 -12.68
C ILE A 24 -15.01 3.10 -14.13
N ASP A 25 -14.69 1.83 -14.28
CA ASP A 25 -14.62 1.16 -15.58
C ASP A 25 -16.03 0.82 -16.06
N PRO A 26 -16.51 1.42 -17.16
CA PRO A 26 -17.84 1.15 -17.67
C PRO A 26 -18.04 -0.28 -18.21
N ARG A 27 -16.95 -1.03 -18.45
CA ARG A 27 -17.00 -2.39 -18.97
C ARG A 27 -17.46 -3.41 -17.91
N ASN A 28 -17.20 -3.13 -16.63
CA ASN A 28 -17.53 -4.04 -15.52
C ASN A 28 -18.19 -3.34 -14.32
N GLY A 29 -18.24 -1.99 -14.30
CA GLY A 29 -18.78 -1.22 -13.19
C GLY A 29 -17.86 -1.10 -11.98
N GLU A 30 -16.59 -1.55 -12.05
CA GLU A 30 -15.67 -1.54 -10.94
C GLU A 30 -14.95 -0.20 -10.79
N THR A 31 -14.76 0.21 -9.54
CA THR A 31 -13.89 1.34 -9.22
C THR A 31 -12.44 0.91 -9.36
N PHE A 32 -11.72 1.50 -10.31
CA PHE A 32 -10.30 1.20 -10.53
C PHE A 32 -9.36 2.26 -9.97
N TYR A 33 -9.84 3.43 -9.58
CA TYR A 33 -9.02 4.48 -8.98
C TYR A 33 -9.83 5.36 -8.03
N VAL A 34 -9.21 5.76 -6.94
CA VAL A 34 -9.70 6.76 -5.98
C VAL A 34 -8.69 7.89 -5.90
N GLY A 35 -9.15 9.14 -5.83
CA GLY A 35 -8.27 10.29 -5.68
C GLY A 35 -8.96 11.48 -5.06
N LYS A 36 -8.16 12.37 -4.46
CA LYS A 36 -8.62 13.70 -4.05
C LYS A 36 -8.31 14.74 -5.11
N GLY A 37 -9.10 15.82 -5.14
CA GLY A 37 -8.93 16.91 -6.10
C GLY A 37 -9.49 18.23 -5.64
N VAL A 38 -9.10 19.24 -6.40
CA VAL A 38 -9.67 20.59 -6.44
C VAL A 38 -9.85 21.01 -7.90
N GLY A 39 -10.77 21.88 -8.19
CA GLY A 39 -11.01 22.34 -9.57
C GLY A 39 -11.28 21.17 -10.53
N ASN A 40 -10.59 21.15 -11.66
CA ASN A 40 -10.77 20.16 -12.73
C ASN A 40 -9.88 18.93 -12.63
N ARG A 41 -9.27 18.66 -11.45
CA ARG A 41 -8.31 17.56 -11.30
C ARG A 41 -8.87 16.17 -11.65
N VAL A 42 -10.14 15.93 -11.45
CA VAL A 42 -10.78 14.64 -11.79
C VAL A 42 -10.64 14.29 -13.28
N PHE A 43 -10.56 15.30 -14.15
CA PHE A 43 -10.42 15.14 -15.61
C PHE A 43 -8.96 15.11 -16.10
N SER A 44 -7.98 15.49 -15.26
CA SER A 44 -6.56 15.61 -15.67
C SER A 44 -5.96 14.29 -16.15
N HIS A 45 -6.44 13.16 -15.65
CA HIS A 45 -5.94 11.84 -16.03
C HIS A 45 -6.33 11.40 -17.46
N MET A 46 -7.44 11.94 -17.98
CA MET A 46 -7.87 11.66 -19.35
C MET A 46 -6.93 12.28 -20.40
N ASN A 47 -6.39 13.45 -20.10
CA ASN A 47 -5.48 14.15 -21.01
C ASN A 47 -4.12 13.41 -21.05
N SER A 48 -3.60 12.95 -19.92
CA SER A 48 -2.35 12.20 -19.85
C SER A 48 -2.42 10.80 -20.49
N ALA A 49 -3.59 10.18 -20.59
CA ALA A 49 -3.79 8.88 -21.22
C ALA A 49 -3.87 8.97 -22.76
N ARG A 50 -4.00 10.18 -23.33
CA ARG A 50 -4.06 10.44 -24.77
C ARG A 50 -2.68 10.72 -25.38
N GLU A 51 -1.65 10.96 -24.56
CA GLU A 51 -0.29 11.14 -25.04
C GLU A 51 0.29 9.78 -25.44
N ASP A 52 1.06 9.76 -26.55
CA ASP A 52 1.71 8.57 -27.11
C ASP A 52 2.93 8.16 -26.26
N ALA A 53 2.67 7.64 -25.06
CA ALA A 53 3.70 7.02 -24.23
C ALA A 53 3.73 5.50 -24.42
N ASP A 54 4.92 4.93 -24.33
CA ASP A 54 5.10 3.47 -24.37
C ASP A 54 4.28 2.77 -23.29
N LEU A 55 3.61 1.68 -23.64
CA LEU A 55 2.69 0.96 -22.73
C LEU A 55 3.38 0.48 -21.46
N ASP A 56 4.67 0.12 -21.55
CA ASP A 56 5.45 -0.41 -20.43
C ASP A 56 5.83 0.66 -19.39
N GLU A 57 5.73 1.96 -19.73
CA GLU A 57 6.01 3.07 -18.82
C GLU A 57 4.74 3.67 -18.18
N LEU A 58 3.55 3.26 -18.64
CA LEU A 58 2.28 3.78 -18.10
C LEU A 58 1.94 3.12 -16.77
N SER A 59 1.48 3.93 -15.80
CA SER A 59 0.89 3.40 -14.57
C SER A 59 -0.36 2.58 -14.86
N ASP A 60 -0.67 1.57 -14.02
CA ASP A 60 -1.86 0.70 -14.14
C ASP A 60 -3.16 1.49 -14.37
N LYS A 61 -3.27 2.65 -13.72
CA LYS A 61 -4.39 3.58 -13.93
C LYS A 61 -4.48 4.08 -15.37
N LEU A 62 -3.38 4.52 -15.96
CA LEU A 62 -3.36 5.03 -17.34
C LEU A 62 -3.59 3.93 -18.36
N GLN A 63 -3.06 2.74 -18.11
CA GLN A 63 -3.33 1.55 -18.93
C GLN A 63 -4.83 1.21 -18.94
N THR A 64 -5.49 1.25 -17.77
CA THR A 64 -6.93 1.02 -17.64
C THR A 64 -7.74 2.07 -18.41
N ILE A 65 -7.41 3.36 -18.27
CA ILE A 65 -8.09 4.45 -19.01
C ILE A 65 -7.94 4.23 -20.53
N ARG A 66 -6.73 3.91 -20.99
CA ARG A 66 -6.46 3.64 -22.42
C ARG A 66 -7.26 2.44 -22.94
N ALA A 67 -7.33 1.35 -22.16
CA ALA A 67 -8.12 0.16 -22.53
C ALA A 67 -9.63 0.46 -22.63
N ILE A 68 -10.17 1.33 -21.78
CA ILE A 68 -11.56 1.80 -21.85
C ILE A 68 -11.79 2.60 -23.15
N HIS A 69 -10.88 3.54 -23.47
CA HIS A 69 -10.99 4.34 -24.70
C HIS A 69 -10.87 3.49 -25.97
N LEU A 70 -9.98 2.49 -25.99
CA LEU A 70 -9.84 1.54 -27.11
C LEU A 70 -11.11 0.70 -27.32
N ALA A 71 -11.90 0.48 -26.26
CA ALA A 71 -13.19 -0.17 -26.35
C ALA A 71 -14.34 0.78 -26.83
N GLY A 72 -14.00 2.04 -27.19
CA GLY A 72 -14.99 3.04 -27.60
C GLY A 72 -15.86 3.58 -26.47
N LEU A 73 -15.40 3.45 -25.24
CA LEU A 73 -16.11 3.88 -24.02
C LEU A 73 -15.36 5.02 -23.32
N ASP A 74 -16.06 5.74 -22.45
CA ASP A 74 -15.50 6.78 -21.60
C ASP A 74 -15.51 6.37 -20.14
N VAL A 75 -14.46 6.78 -19.40
CA VAL A 75 -14.37 6.57 -17.96
C VAL A 75 -15.53 7.25 -17.25
N ILE A 76 -16.16 6.57 -16.31
CA ILE A 76 -17.19 7.16 -15.46
C ILE A 76 -16.53 7.88 -14.29
N HIS A 77 -16.77 9.19 -14.18
CA HIS A 77 -16.27 10.04 -13.11
C HIS A 77 -17.35 10.23 -12.04
N VAL A 78 -17.07 9.83 -10.81
CA VAL A 78 -17.99 10.01 -9.68
C VAL A 78 -17.34 10.89 -8.63
N ILE A 79 -17.91 12.06 -8.36
CA ILE A 79 -17.56 12.83 -7.16
C ILE A 79 -18.22 12.13 -5.97
N HIS A 80 -17.40 11.49 -5.16
CA HIS A 80 -17.89 10.68 -4.05
C HIS A 80 -18.29 11.56 -2.85
N ARG A 81 -17.49 12.62 -2.59
CA ARG A 81 -17.77 13.63 -1.57
C ARG A 81 -17.09 14.94 -1.93
N HIS A 82 -17.71 16.07 -1.65
CA HIS A 82 -17.21 17.41 -1.95
C HIS A 82 -17.49 18.39 -0.80
N GLY A 83 -17.10 19.66 -0.96
CA GLY A 83 -17.31 20.72 0.03
C GLY A 83 -16.43 20.61 1.26
N MET A 84 -15.31 19.89 1.16
CA MET A 84 -14.40 19.57 2.29
C MET A 84 -13.25 20.57 2.37
N ASP A 85 -12.61 20.62 3.54
CA ASP A 85 -11.24 21.11 3.70
C ASP A 85 -10.22 20.02 3.27
N GLU A 86 -8.94 20.40 3.21
CA GLU A 86 -7.89 19.49 2.76
C GLU A 86 -7.69 18.30 3.72
N ALA A 87 -7.70 18.53 5.01
CA ALA A 87 -7.48 17.49 6.03
C ALA A 87 -8.59 16.43 5.98
N THR A 88 -9.85 16.88 5.88
CA THR A 88 -11.01 16.00 5.73
C THR A 88 -10.94 15.21 4.42
N SER A 89 -10.54 15.85 3.32
CA SER A 89 -10.43 15.18 2.02
C SER A 89 -9.37 14.06 2.03
N LEU A 90 -8.25 14.27 2.73
CA LEU A 90 -7.22 13.23 2.94
C LEU A 90 -7.75 12.03 3.71
N ALA A 91 -8.53 12.27 4.77
CA ALA A 91 -9.10 11.19 5.59
C ALA A 91 -10.15 10.38 4.80
N VAL A 92 -11.00 11.07 4.03
CA VAL A 92 -12.02 10.43 3.18
C VAL A 92 -11.39 9.65 2.03
N GLU A 93 -10.37 10.22 1.38
CA GLU A 93 -9.61 9.51 0.33
C GLU A 93 -8.99 8.23 0.87
N ALA A 94 -8.32 8.29 2.04
CA ALA A 94 -7.69 7.15 2.67
C ALA A 94 -8.69 6.03 2.97
N ALA A 95 -9.82 6.37 3.61
CA ALA A 95 -10.86 5.40 3.94
C ALA A 95 -11.48 4.77 2.66
N LEU A 96 -11.58 5.54 1.60
CA LEU A 96 -12.15 5.07 0.34
C LEU A 96 -11.16 4.16 -0.42
N ILE A 97 -9.86 4.49 -0.44
CA ILE A 97 -8.82 3.60 -0.99
C ILE A 97 -8.83 2.26 -0.26
N ASP A 98 -8.96 2.27 1.05
CA ASP A 98 -9.02 1.05 1.86
C ASP A 98 -10.28 0.21 1.58
N ALA A 99 -11.38 0.85 1.18
CA ALA A 99 -12.64 0.18 0.82
C ALA A 99 -12.65 -0.43 -0.59
N TYR A 100 -11.72 0.01 -1.47
CA TYR A 100 -11.57 -0.49 -2.84
C TYR A 100 -10.20 -1.16 -3.04
N PRO A 101 -9.96 -2.36 -2.50
CA PRO A 101 -8.64 -3.01 -2.51
C PRO A 101 -8.09 -3.31 -3.91
N ASN A 102 -8.96 -3.44 -4.91
CA ASN A 102 -8.59 -3.69 -6.31
C ASN A 102 -8.29 -2.40 -7.11
N ALA A 103 -8.35 -1.22 -6.46
CA ALA A 103 -8.02 0.02 -7.13
C ALA A 103 -6.52 0.09 -7.47
N THR A 104 -6.20 0.71 -8.61
CA THR A 104 -4.81 0.89 -9.12
C THR A 104 -4.00 1.92 -8.33
N ASN A 105 -4.44 2.28 -7.12
CA ASN A 105 -3.70 3.16 -6.24
C ASN A 105 -2.41 2.49 -5.77
N ILE A 106 -1.26 3.03 -6.19
CA ILE A 106 0.08 2.50 -5.83
C ILE A 106 0.29 2.51 -4.31
N MET A 107 -0.21 3.56 -3.66
CA MET A 107 -0.14 3.73 -2.21
C MET A 107 -1.50 3.42 -1.59
N GLY A 108 -1.51 2.74 -0.45
CA GLY A 108 -2.69 2.68 0.42
C GLY A 108 -3.07 4.07 0.93
N GLY A 109 -4.23 4.21 1.54
CA GLY A 109 -4.69 5.46 2.13
C GLY A 109 -3.68 6.04 3.13
N THR A 110 -3.69 7.35 3.30
CA THR A 110 -2.82 8.03 4.27
C THR A 110 -3.02 7.44 5.66
N TYR A 111 -1.93 6.97 6.27
CA TYR A 111 -1.93 6.27 7.58
C TYR A 111 -2.63 4.88 7.59
N SER A 112 -3.00 4.29 6.46
CA SER A 112 -3.64 2.96 6.39
C SER A 112 -2.89 1.88 7.18
N ASN A 113 -1.55 1.94 7.20
CA ASN A 113 -0.73 1.02 7.99
C ASN A 113 -0.85 1.21 9.51
N ASP A 114 -1.39 2.33 9.96
CA ASP A 114 -1.52 2.66 11.37
C ASP A 114 -2.97 2.63 11.85
N VAL A 115 -3.89 3.17 11.07
CA VAL A 115 -5.29 3.37 11.47
C VAL A 115 -6.28 2.90 10.40
N GLY A 116 -5.80 2.18 9.39
CA GLY A 116 -6.63 1.58 8.35
C GLY A 116 -7.50 0.41 8.86
N PRO A 117 -8.15 -0.31 7.95
CA PRO A 117 -9.08 -1.39 8.30
C PRO A 117 -8.41 -2.46 9.16
N MET A 118 -9.05 -2.81 10.26
CA MET A 118 -8.63 -3.84 11.20
C MET A 118 -9.84 -4.59 11.72
N HIS A 119 -9.68 -5.89 11.97
CA HIS A 119 -10.68 -6.65 12.72
C HIS A 119 -10.77 -6.11 14.17
N ALA A 120 -11.96 -6.14 14.78
CA ALA A 120 -12.17 -5.63 16.14
C ALA A 120 -11.18 -6.22 17.17
N ILE A 121 -10.83 -7.49 17.04
CA ILE A 121 -9.86 -8.15 17.90
C ILE A 121 -8.44 -7.58 17.72
N GLU A 122 -8.05 -7.25 16.47
CA GLU A 122 -6.76 -6.62 16.17
C GLU A 122 -6.66 -5.20 16.76
N ILE A 123 -7.77 -4.47 16.81
CA ILE A 123 -7.86 -3.18 17.51
C ILE A 123 -7.59 -3.35 19.01
N ILE A 124 -8.20 -4.36 19.63
CA ILE A 124 -7.97 -4.68 21.05
C ILE A 124 -6.50 -5.01 21.29
N ASP A 125 -5.95 -5.90 20.50
CA ASP A 125 -4.55 -6.32 20.61
C ASP A 125 -3.61 -5.11 20.42
N LYS A 126 -3.87 -4.27 19.44
CA LYS A 126 -3.07 -3.08 19.15
C LYS A 126 -3.00 -2.11 20.33
N TYR A 127 -4.12 -1.82 20.98
CA TYR A 127 -4.16 -0.80 22.02
C TYR A 127 -3.88 -1.35 23.44
N LYS A 128 -3.98 -2.67 23.64
CA LYS A 128 -3.63 -3.33 24.90
C LYS A 128 -2.22 -3.89 24.93
N SER A 129 -1.58 -4.10 23.76
CA SER A 129 -0.25 -4.71 23.69
C SER A 129 0.82 -3.81 24.31
N GLU A 130 1.70 -4.44 25.07
CA GLU A 130 2.92 -3.80 25.57
C GLU A 130 3.86 -3.42 24.42
N GLU A 131 4.65 -2.38 24.61
CA GLU A 131 5.70 -2.03 23.64
C GLU A 131 6.85 -3.05 23.67
N ILE A 132 7.49 -3.24 22.50
CA ILE A 132 8.68 -4.07 22.40
C ILE A 132 9.83 -3.40 23.16
N GLU A 133 10.47 -4.18 24.01
CA GLU A 133 11.83 -3.93 24.46
C GLU A 133 12.80 -4.74 23.60
N PHE A 134 13.59 -4.06 22.76
CA PHE A 134 14.51 -4.75 21.86
C PHE A 134 15.72 -5.32 22.60
N LYS A 135 15.89 -6.64 22.56
CA LYS A 135 17.04 -7.36 23.11
C LYS A 135 18.06 -7.76 22.01
N HIS A 136 17.66 -7.71 20.75
CA HIS A 136 18.41 -8.14 19.58
C HIS A 136 18.38 -7.07 18.50
N ARG A 137 19.31 -7.17 17.54
CA ARG A 137 19.24 -6.39 16.30
C ARG A 137 18.18 -6.99 15.39
N VAL A 138 17.15 -6.23 15.10
CA VAL A 138 16.02 -6.72 14.31
C VAL A 138 15.75 -5.84 13.10
N ILE A 139 15.33 -6.49 12.02
CA ILE A 139 14.67 -5.85 10.90
C ILE A 139 13.16 -6.03 11.07
N MET A 140 12.43 -4.94 11.03
CA MET A 140 10.96 -4.92 11.08
C MET A 140 10.42 -4.69 9.67
N ILE A 141 9.55 -5.57 9.20
CA ILE A 141 8.98 -5.54 7.85
C ILE A 141 7.47 -5.47 7.96
N ASN A 142 6.89 -4.35 7.49
CA ASN A 142 5.45 -4.20 7.43
C ASN A 142 4.88 -5.04 6.28
N VAL A 143 4.04 -6.01 6.63
CA VAL A 143 3.45 -6.98 5.68
C VAL A 143 1.95 -6.78 5.45
N ASN A 144 1.38 -5.62 5.80
CA ASN A 144 -0.06 -5.35 5.64
C ASN A 144 -0.58 -5.68 4.24
N LYS A 145 0.15 -5.27 3.19
CA LYS A 145 -0.24 -5.53 1.79
C LYS A 145 0.10 -6.95 1.34
N SER A 146 1.26 -7.48 1.74
CA SER A 146 1.76 -8.77 1.25
C SER A 146 1.09 -9.99 1.90
N LYS A 147 0.38 -9.79 3.02
CA LYS A 147 -0.30 -10.86 3.78
C LYS A 147 -1.65 -11.28 3.18
N ILE A 148 -2.26 -10.46 2.33
CA ILE A 148 -3.66 -10.66 1.88
C ILE A 148 -3.84 -12.03 1.22
N ASP A 149 -2.88 -12.48 0.40
CA ASP A 149 -2.98 -13.71 -0.39
C ASP A 149 -1.87 -14.74 -0.12
N ARG A 150 -1.08 -14.57 0.96
CA ARG A 150 0.12 -15.39 1.20
C ARG A 150 0.23 -15.87 2.64
N LYS A 151 0.89 -17.03 2.83
CA LYS A 151 1.35 -17.44 4.16
C LYS A 151 2.31 -16.39 4.72
N LEU A 152 2.30 -16.17 6.04
CA LEU A 152 3.07 -15.10 6.67
C LEU A 152 4.56 -15.15 6.34
N TYR A 153 5.16 -16.35 6.32
CA TYR A 153 6.57 -16.53 5.94
C TYR A 153 6.83 -16.08 4.49
N ASP A 154 5.97 -16.45 3.55
CA ASP A 154 6.10 -16.03 2.16
C ASP A 154 5.86 -14.52 1.99
N ALA A 155 5.01 -13.93 2.83
CA ALA A 155 4.74 -12.50 2.81
C ALA A 155 5.93 -11.66 3.30
N ILE A 156 6.75 -12.17 4.23
CA ILE A 156 7.88 -11.43 4.81
C ILE A 156 9.22 -11.70 4.11
N ARG A 157 9.43 -12.90 3.55
CA ARG A 157 10.76 -13.36 3.21
C ARG A 157 11.40 -12.76 1.96
N HIS A 158 10.63 -12.22 0.99
CA HIS A 158 11.21 -11.73 -0.27
C HIS A 158 10.54 -10.50 -0.86
N SER A 159 11.15 -9.96 -1.94
CA SER A 159 10.67 -8.85 -2.75
C SER A 159 10.80 -7.47 -2.10
N TRP A 160 11.76 -7.30 -1.19
CA TRP A 160 11.96 -6.05 -0.46
C TRP A 160 13.07 -5.19 -1.06
N LYS A 161 12.77 -3.89 -1.26
CA LYS A 161 13.80 -2.89 -1.58
C LYS A 161 14.48 -2.48 -0.27
N LEU A 162 15.66 -3.03 -0.02
CA LEU A 162 16.44 -2.80 1.21
C LEU A 162 17.95 -2.79 0.94
N ASN A 163 18.71 -2.33 1.94
CA ASN A 163 20.16 -2.46 1.93
C ASN A 163 20.52 -3.83 2.52
N VAL A 164 21.03 -4.74 1.67
CA VAL A 164 21.34 -6.12 2.04
C VAL A 164 22.42 -6.19 3.12
N ASN A 165 23.47 -5.34 3.04
CA ASN A 165 24.54 -5.30 4.05
C ASN A 165 23.99 -4.93 5.43
N LYS A 166 23.00 -4.02 5.47
CA LYS A 166 22.32 -3.67 6.70
C LYS A 166 21.41 -4.80 7.18
N ALA A 167 20.69 -5.45 6.28
CA ALA A 167 19.79 -6.56 6.62
C ALA A 167 20.54 -7.77 7.18
N GLN A 168 21.74 -8.07 6.68
CA GLN A 168 22.61 -9.17 7.17
C GLN A 168 23.04 -9.03 8.63
N ILE A 169 23.00 -7.82 9.20
CA ILE A 169 23.35 -7.57 10.61
C ILE A 169 22.18 -7.97 11.54
N ALA A 170 20.95 -8.05 11.01
CA ALA A 170 19.78 -8.43 11.80
C ALA A 170 19.84 -9.88 12.26
N GLU A 171 19.65 -10.08 13.55
CA GLU A 171 19.53 -11.42 14.15
C GLU A 171 18.16 -12.03 13.89
N TYR A 172 17.12 -11.18 13.84
CA TYR A 172 15.73 -11.60 13.58
C TYR A 172 15.01 -10.63 12.63
N ALA A 173 14.04 -11.18 11.89
CA ALA A 173 13.11 -10.44 11.07
C ALA A 173 11.72 -10.51 11.70
N LEU A 174 11.14 -9.35 12.02
CA LEU A 174 9.82 -9.22 12.62
C LEU A 174 8.80 -8.86 11.54
N ALA A 175 7.81 -9.73 11.31
CA ALA A 175 6.65 -9.39 10.50
C ALA A 175 5.72 -8.48 11.32
N VAL A 176 5.43 -7.31 10.80
CA VAL A 176 4.62 -6.30 11.48
C VAL A 176 3.35 -6.04 10.68
N THR A 177 2.20 -6.09 11.34
CA THR A 177 0.91 -5.69 10.80
C THR A 177 0.28 -4.66 11.72
N ASN A 178 -0.10 -3.50 11.19
CA ASN A 178 -0.76 -2.43 11.97
C ASN A 178 0.03 -2.01 13.24
N GLY A 179 1.36 -2.15 13.18
CA GLY A 179 2.25 -1.82 14.28
C GLY A 179 2.41 -2.90 15.34
N ILE A 180 1.82 -4.08 15.15
CA ILE A 180 1.94 -5.25 16.03
C ILE A 180 2.79 -6.32 15.35
N VAL A 181 3.66 -6.98 16.11
CA VAL A 181 4.43 -8.12 15.62
C VAL A 181 3.54 -9.35 15.53
N VAL A 182 3.43 -9.89 14.31
CA VAL A 182 2.62 -11.06 13.99
C VAL A 182 3.44 -12.29 13.61
N GLY A 183 4.76 -12.14 13.48
CA GLY A 183 5.69 -13.24 13.22
C GLY A 183 7.12 -12.85 13.54
N VAL A 184 7.91 -13.83 13.97
CA VAL A 184 9.33 -13.67 14.30
C VAL A 184 10.11 -14.78 13.59
N PHE A 185 11.06 -14.37 12.75
CA PHE A 185 11.85 -15.28 11.92
C PHE A 185 13.34 -15.06 12.17
N LYS A 186 14.11 -16.12 12.02
CA LYS A 186 15.58 -16.09 12.06
C LYS A 186 16.13 -16.23 10.64
N PRO A 187 16.57 -15.12 10.01
CA PRO A 187 17.23 -15.21 8.71
C PRO A 187 18.54 -15.98 8.83
N THR A 188 18.80 -16.88 7.90
CA THR A 188 20.09 -17.57 7.76
C THR A 188 20.92 -16.93 6.64
N GLU A 189 20.27 -16.48 5.58
CA GLU A 189 20.93 -15.86 4.44
C GLU A 189 20.01 -14.84 3.76
N TRP A 190 20.57 -13.73 3.27
CA TRP A 190 19.90 -12.73 2.46
C TRP A 190 20.35 -12.80 1.01
N LEU A 191 19.41 -12.98 0.09
CA LEU A 191 19.65 -13.26 -1.32
C LEU A 191 18.90 -12.28 -2.24
N ALA A 192 19.39 -12.11 -3.47
CA ALA A 192 18.65 -11.41 -4.50
C ALA A 192 17.34 -12.14 -4.81
N THR A 193 16.26 -11.37 -5.09
CA THR A 193 14.94 -11.94 -5.38
C THR A 193 14.89 -12.42 -6.83
N THR A 194 15.33 -13.66 -7.04
CA THR A 194 15.34 -14.36 -8.33
C THR A 194 14.57 -15.69 -8.23
N LEU A 195 14.13 -16.21 -9.37
CA LEU A 195 13.49 -17.53 -9.47
C LEU A 195 14.37 -18.66 -8.93
N ILE A 196 15.71 -18.54 -9.07
CA ILE A 196 16.66 -19.51 -8.54
C ILE A 196 16.61 -19.54 -7.01
N ASN A 197 16.60 -18.38 -6.37
CA ASN A 197 16.62 -18.25 -4.92
C ASN A 197 15.22 -18.44 -4.30
N PHE A 198 14.18 -18.05 -5.02
CA PHE A 198 12.77 -18.09 -4.59
C PHE A 198 11.89 -18.68 -5.69
N PRO A 199 11.80 -20.01 -5.83
CA PRO A 199 11.09 -20.68 -6.93
C PRO A 199 9.58 -20.40 -7.01
N ASN A 200 8.99 -19.83 -5.94
CA ASN A 200 7.57 -19.49 -5.90
C ASN A 200 7.25 -18.12 -6.55
N LEU A 201 8.26 -17.42 -7.07
CA LEU A 201 8.05 -16.18 -7.82
C LEU A 201 7.55 -16.51 -9.23
N SER A 202 6.91 -15.54 -9.87
CA SER A 202 6.54 -15.58 -11.30
C SER A 202 7.69 -15.15 -12.20
N GLU A 203 8.58 -14.29 -11.69
CA GLU A 203 9.69 -13.70 -12.42
C GLU A 203 10.79 -13.19 -11.48
N ASP A 204 11.97 -12.89 -12.02
CA ASP A 204 13.04 -12.22 -11.30
C ASP A 204 12.67 -10.76 -11.00
N ILE A 205 12.90 -10.31 -9.76
CA ILE A 205 12.59 -8.93 -9.37
C ILE A 205 13.89 -8.16 -9.12
N PRO A 206 14.36 -7.34 -10.08
CA PRO A 206 15.64 -6.63 -9.96
C PRO A 206 15.68 -5.68 -8.76
N ASN A 207 16.86 -5.55 -8.16
CA ASN A 207 17.11 -4.65 -7.01
C ASN A 207 16.21 -4.91 -5.78
N ARG A 208 15.71 -6.14 -5.64
CA ARG A 208 14.98 -6.61 -4.46
C ARG A 208 15.74 -7.77 -3.84
N PHE A 209 15.53 -7.91 -2.53
CA PHE A 209 16.18 -8.92 -1.72
C PHE A 209 15.16 -9.65 -0.86
N GLY A 210 15.52 -10.83 -0.45
CA GLY A 210 14.77 -11.64 0.47
C GLY A 210 15.70 -12.46 1.35
N PHE A 211 15.15 -13.20 2.29
CA PHE A 211 15.93 -14.09 3.14
C PHE A 211 15.41 -15.53 3.08
N ILE A 212 16.33 -16.47 3.31
CA ILE A 212 16.03 -17.85 3.69
C ILE A 212 16.22 -17.94 5.20
N GLY A 213 15.34 -18.65 5.87
CA GLY A 213 15.37 -18.77 7.32
C GLY A 213 14.21 -19.61 7.83
N GLU A 214 14.04 -19.61 9.12
CA GLU A 214 13.01 -20.37 9.83
C GLU A 214 12.27 -19.50 10.85
N GLU A 215 11.19 -20.00 11.42
CA GLU A 215 10.58 -19.35 12.59
C GLU A 215 11.58 -19.34 13.75
N ALA A 216 11.61 -18.23 14.49
CA ALA A 216 12.42 -18.12 15.69
C ALA A 216 11.95 -19.12 16.77
N SER A 217 12.84 -19.46 17.71
CA SER A 217 12.50 -20.29 18.87
C SER A 217 11.36 -19.68 19.69
N GLU A 218 10.65 -20.49 20.45
CA GLU A 218 9.55 -20.03 21.31
C GLU A 218 10.04 -18.99 22.34
N GLU A 219 11.26 -19.10 22.84
CA GLU A 219 11.85 -18.11 23.73
C GLU A 219 11.91 -16.72 23.07
N ILE A 220 12.39 -16.64 21.83
CA ILE A 220 12.49 -15.40 21.06
C ILE A 220 11.11 -14.89 20.64
N LYS A 221 10.20 -15.79 20.23
CA LYS A 221 8.82 -15.43 19.92
C LYS A 221 8.14 -14.76 21.15
N ASN A 222 8.32 -15.28 22.34
CA ASN A 222 7.74 -14.73 23.57
C ASN A 222 8.22 -13.31 23.89
N LEU A 223 9.42 -12.91 23.42
CA LEU A 223 9.91 -11.54 23.58
C LEU A 223 9.20 -10.53 22.65
N TYR A 224 8.77 -10.97 21.47
CA TYR A 224 8.36 -10.05 20.41
C TYR A 224 6.93 -10.23 19.90
N MET A 225 6.37 -11.45 19.92
CA MET A 225 5.03 -11.74 19.40
C MET A 225 3.96 -10.95 20.12
N ARG A 226 2.99 -10.43 19.35
CA ARG A 226 1.85 -9.64 19.83
C ARG A 226 2.24 -8.36 20.58
N ARG A 227 3.49 -7.94 20.53
CA ARG A 227 3.94 -6.68 21.10
C ARG A 227 3.88 -5.56 20.08
N ARG A 228 3.70 -4.35 20.55
CA ARG A 228 3.59 -3.14 19.75
C ARG A 228 4.96 -2.56 19.44
N VAL A 229 5.23 -2.27 18.17
CA VAL A 229 6.42 -1.53 17.75
C VAL A 229 6.34 -0.10 18.28
N PRO A 230 7.37 0.41 18.99
CA PRO A 230 7.37 1.77 19.53
C PRO A 230 7.18 2.83 18.44
N ASN A 231 6.49 3.93 18.77
CA ASN A 231 6.18 4.99 17.84
C ASN A 231 7.43 5.66 17.23
N SER A 232 8.58 5.63 17.92
CA SER A 232 9.88 6.12 17.41
C SER A 232 10.32 5.43 16.12
N TYR A 233 9.92 4.17 15.90
CA TYR A 233 10.17 3.40 14.69
C TYR A 233 9.05 3.47 13.66
N ARG A 234 7.94 4.16 13.97
CA ARG A 234 6.74 4.25 13.14
C ARG A 234 6.59 5.67 12.59
N LYS A 235 7.36 6.00 11.53
CA LYS A 235 7.22 7.32 10.88
C LYS A 235 5.90 7.38 10.12
N LYS A 236 5.05 8.35 10.47
CA LYS A 236 3.79 8.64 9.78
C LYS A 236 4.03 8.91 8.30
N GLY A 237 3.22 8.30 7.43
CA GLY A 237 3.29 8.51 5.97
C GLY A 237 4.52 7.93 5.27
N ALA A 238 5.34 7.12 5.95
CA ALA A 238 6.51 6.54 5.32
C ALA A 238 6.13 5.39 4.37
N SER A 239 6.45 5.56 3.09
CA SER A 239 6.23 4.55 2.04
C SER A 239 7.11 3.30 2.20
N ASN A 240 8.28 3.41 2.84
CA ASN A 240 9.19 2.28 3.04
C ASN A 240 8.69 1.36 4.17
N PRO A 241 8.37 0.08 3.88
CA PRO A 241 7.88 -0.87 4.87
C PRO A 241 8.97 -1.41 5.81
N ILE A 242 10.25 -1.09 5.57
CA ILE A 242 11.40 -1.63 6.29
C ILE A 242 11.85 -0.66 7.39
N ARG A 243 12.13 -1.19 8.58
CA ARG A 243 12.74 -0.48 9.70
C ARG A 243 13.78 -1.37 10.39
N TYR A 244 14.74 -0.71 11.02
CA TYR A 244 15.80 -1.35 11.82
C TYR A 244 15.85 -0.68 13.18
N ASN A 245 16.20 -1.42 14.22
CA ASN A 245 16.44 -0.85 15.55
C ASN A 245 17.90 -0.50 15.83
N TYR A 246 18.76 -0.59 14.81
CA TYR A 246 20.21 -0.31 14.84
C TYR A 246 20.65 0.55 13.67
#